data_31040132273eb45191b2590dfe633b3a
#
_entry.id   31040132273eb45191b2590dfe633b3a
#
_cell.length_a   1.000
_cell.length_b   1.000
_cell.length_c   1.000
_cell.angle_alpha   90.00
_cell.angle_beta   90.00
_cell.angle_gamma   90.00
#
_symmetry.space_group_name_H-M   'P 1'
#
loop_
_entity.id
_entity.type
_entity.pdbx_description
1 polymer ?
#
loop_
_entity_poly.entity_id
_entity_poly.type
_entity_poly.pdbx_seq_one_letter_code
_entity_poly.pdbx_strand_id
1 'polypeptide(L)'
;MESPTLADWVGDIETFTGRQWQREPAVFTPEALAPPFDLDVLDAAFDGGLLRTPYLEMVRSDKVTVPTEAYTTSRVVNGVTHEGFADRAKVIERLRAGATLLLRCVDQWHRPTGELVARLSEELGRRVEAFFFLTPAGGQGLAVHRDDADVFVLQAAGRKTWYVHDAPAAADWSLGELPDDERSRQRLHRVLEPGDLLYVPRGFAHRAVGAAGLSAHLSLTIRDLSLQDLRTALAQQLAEGSALPARPLGQAAIADACGTLLGQARERLDTIGPEDLLLAARAASLPPATPTRPESFAETARAWETGGPGTGRPGLGSVGRTWRRLRAAARATH
;
A
#
# COMPACT_ATOMS: atom_id res chain seq x y z
N MET A 1 10.00 -3.35 -20.56
CA MET A 1 10.10 -4.72 -20.03
C MET A 1 8.79 -5.02 -19.32
N GLU A 2 8.26 -6.20 -19.45
CA GLU A 2 7.10 -6.62 -18.65
C GLU A 2 7.53 -6.77 -17.19
N SER A 3 6.62 -6.45 -16.25
CA SER A 3 6.89 -6.67 -14.84
C SER A 3 7.01 -8.18 -14.57
N PRO A 4 7.93 -8.61 -13.68
CA PRO A 4 8.10 -10.03 -13.37
C PRO A 4 6.83 -10.63 -12.76
N THR A 5 6.64 -11.92 -12.97
CA THR A 5 5.57 -12.73 -12.37
C THR A 5 6.02 -13.29 -11.02
N LEU A 6 5.07 -13.82 -10.24
CA LEU A 6 5.41 -14.54 -9.01
C LEU A 6 6.33 -15.75 -9.29
N ALA A 7 6.11 -16.46 -10.41
CA ALA A 7 6.95 -17.57 -10.84
C ALA A 7 8.41 -17.16 -11.10
N ASP A 8 8.63 -15.99 -11.67
CA ASP A 8 9.99 -15.46 -11.89
C ASP A 8 10.73 -15.23 -10.56
N TRP A 9 10.00 -15.09 -9.46
CA TRP A 9 10.56 -14.83 -8.14
C TRP A 9 10.81 -16.09 -7.33
N VAL A 10 9.82 -16.96 -7.27
CA VAL A 10 9.84 -18.14 -6.38
C VAL A 10 10.18 -19.44 -7.12
N GLY A 11 10.25 -19.39 -8.45
CA GLY A 11 10.45 -20.56 -9.31
C GLY A 11 9.19 -21.42 -9.38
N ASP A 12 9.18 -22.54 -8.68
CA ASP A 12 8.05 -23.46 -8.68
C ASP A 12 6.90 -22.98 -7.77
N ILE A 13 5.81 -22.52 -8.39
CA ILE A 13 4.62 -22.01 -7.71
C ILE A 13 3.95 -23.08 -6.84
N GLU A 14 3.90 -24.34 -7.29
CA GLU A 14 3.26 -25.40 -6.52
C GLU A 14 4.03 -25.70 -5.24
N THR A 15 5.35 -25.76 -5.31
CA THR A 15 6.22 -25.88 -4.13
C THR A 15 6.07 -24.68 -3.22
N PHE A 16 6.06 -23.44 -3.76
CA PHE A 16 5.89 -22.24 -2.96
C PHE A 16 4.55 -22.23 -2.23
N THR A 17 3.44 -22.45 -2.93
CA THR A 17 2.10 -22.42 -2.34
C THR A 17 1.84 -23.59 -1.37
N GLY A 18 2.42 -24.75 -1.66
CA GLY A 18 2.26 -25.94 -0.84
C GLY A 18 3.10 -25.94 0.44
N ARG A 19 4.29 -25.34 0.42
CA ARG A 19 5.27 -25.41 1.50
C ARG A 19 5.53 -24.10 2.21
N GLN A 20 5.76 -23.00 1.46
CA GLN A 20 6.19 -21.72 2.05
C GLN A 20 5.02 -20.80 2.37
N TRP A 21 4.07 -20.69 1.44
CA TRP A 21 2.96 -19.72 1.57
C TRP A 21 2.20 -19.89 2.90
N GLN A 22 2.28 -18.86 3.74
CA GLN A 22 1.67 -18.77 5.08
C GLN A 22 2.15 -19.86 6.07
N ARG A 23 3.30 -20.50 5.81
CA ARG A 23 3.80 -21.64 6.63
C ARG A 23 5.26 -21.52 7.02
N GLU A 24 6.15 -21.20 6.08
CA GLU A 24 7.59 -21.18 6.32
C GLU A 24 8.27 -19.98 5.63
N PRO A 25 9.20 -19.29 6.31
CA PRO A 25 10.02 -18.28 5.65
C PRO A 25 10.99 -18.95 4.66
N ALA A 26 11.26 -18.27 3.54
CA ALA A 26 12.14 -18.77 2.50
C ALA A 26 12.98 -17.64 1.88
N VAL A 27 14.15 -18.00 1.37
CA VAL A 27 14.98 -17.11 0.56
C VAL A 27 15.10 -17.69 -0.84
N PHE A 28 14.91 -16.83 -1.82
CA PHE A 28 15.05 -17.14 -3.24
C PHE A 28 16.13 -16.23 -3.83
N THR A 29 16.81 -16.70 -4.86
CA THR A 29 17.82 -15.93 -5.60
C THR A 29 17.49 -16.05 -7.10
N PRO A 30 16.50 -15.27 -7.58
CA PRO A 30 16.10 -15.27 -8.98
C PRO A 30 17.23 -14.74 -9.87
N GLU A 31 17.43 -15.35 -11.04
CA GLU A 31 18.56 -15.02 -11.95
C GLU A 31 18.56 -13.58 -12.48
N ALA A 32 17.40 -12.92 -12.52
CA ALA A 32 17.23 -11.61 -13.17
C ALA A 32 16.31 -10.64 -12.39
N LEU A 33 16.28 -10.70 -11.07
CA LEU A 33 15.44 -9.79 -10.28
C LEU A 33 16.13 -8.46 -10.03
N ALA A 34 15.75 -7.44 -10.80
CA ALA A 34 16.08 -6.05 -10.50
C ALA A 34 14.88 -5.40 -9.77
N PRO A 35 15.03 -4.93 -8.53
CA PRO A 35 13.98 -4.17 -7.88
C PRO A 35 13.59 -2.95 -8.72
N PRO A 36 12.30 -2.66 -8.92
CA PRO A 36 11.90 -1.49 -9.70
C PRO A 36 12.19 -0.17 -8.99
N PHE A 37 12.56 -0.23 -7.70
CA PHE A 37 12.94 0.90 -6.88
C PHE A 37 14.29 0.62 -6.20
N ASP A 38 15.30 1.40 -6.54
CA ASP A 38 16.68 1.33 -6.06
C ASP A 38 17.19 2.70 -5.58
N LEU A 39 18.49 2.85 -5.40
CA LEU A 39 19.08 4.11 -4.93
C LEU A 39 19.05 5.21 -5.99
N ASP A 40 19.16 4.89 -7.27
CA ASP A 40 19.10 5.87 -8.35
C ASP A 40 17.68 6.43 -8.48
N VAL A 41 16.68 5.56 -8.35
CA VAL A 41 15.27 5.97 -8.31
C VAL A 41 14.97 6.81 -7.06
N LEU A 42 15.56 6.46 -5.92
CA LEU A 42 15.44 7.25 -4.70
C LEU A 42 16.01 8.65 -4.91
N ASP A 43 17.21 8.76 -5.51
CA ASP A 43 17.83 10.05 -5.83
C ASP A 43 16.95 10.89 -6.77
N ALA A 44 16.41 10.27 -7.83
CA ALA A 44 15.48 10.93 -8.74
C ALA A 44 14.21 11.43 -8.05
N ALA A 45 13.66 10.65 -7.09
CA ALA A 45 12.49 11.05 -6.31
C ALA A 45 12.78 12.30 -5.43
N PHE A 46 13.97 12.39 -4.84
CA PHE A 46 14.40 13.60 -4.12
C PHE A 46 14.62 14.78 -5.05
N ASP A 47 15.23 14.58 -6.23
CA ASP A 47 15.48 15.61 -7.23
C ASP A 47 14.18 16.18 -7.82
N GLY A 48 13.16 15.32 -7.97
CA GLY A 48 11.81 15.73 -8.37
C GLY A 48 11.16 16.72 -7.38
N GLY A 49 11.62 16.73 -6.15
CA GLY A 49 11.29 17.74 -5.14
C GLY A 49 9.86 17.71 -4.62
N LEU A 50 9.03 16.74 -4.99
CA LEU A 50 7.63 16.63 -4.54
C LEU A 50 7.45 15.55 -3.45
N LEU A 51 8.49 14.77 -3.14
CA LEU A 51 8.44 13.80 -2.06
C LEU A 51 8.19 14.50 -0.72
N ARG A 52 7.16 14.05 0.01
CA ARG A 52 6.74 14.67 1.28
C ARG A 52 6.05 13.68 2.18
N THR A 53 5.87 14.05 3.43
CA THR A 53 4.99 13.32 4.36
C THR A 53 3.55 13.28 3.83
N PRO A 54 2.82 12.16 4.02
CA PRO A 54 3.17 10.97 4.81
C PRO A 54 3.96 9.89 4.03
N TYR A 55 4.36 10.13 2.78
CA TYR A 55 5.09 9.14 1.97
C TYR A 55 6.54 8.93 2.41
N LEU A 56 7.06 9.78 3.28
CA LEU A 56 8.42 9.72 3.80
C LEU A 56 8.41 9.82 5.32
N GLU A 57 9.19 8.96 5.97
CA GLU A 57 9.34 8.90 7.42
C GLU A 57 10.78 8.49 7.79
N MET A 58 11.27 8.98 8.93
CA MET A 58 12.50 8.51 9.55
C MET A 58 12.17 7.73 10.83
N VAL A 59 12.63 6.49 10.92
CA VAL A 59 12.32 5.58 12.04
C VAL A 59 13.58 5.12 12.77
N ARG A 60 13.43 4.77 14.05
CA ARG A 60 14.50 4.25 14.91
C ARG A 60 13.98 3.07 15.73
N SER A 61 14.82 2.05 15.92
CA SER A 61 14.48 0.86 16.72
C SER A 61 14.44 1.09 18.23
N ASP A 62 15.07 2.17 18.70
CA ASP A 62 15.10 2.55 20.13
C ASP A 62 13.83 3.29 20.59
N LYS A 63 12.77 3.27 19.79
CA LYS A 63 11.47 3.93 20.06
C LYS A 63 11.54 5.46 20.17
N VAL A 64 12.68 6.06 19.85
CA VAL A 64 12.79 7.53 19.79
C VAL A 64 12.13 8.03 18.53
N THR A 65 11.06 8.81 18.70
CA THR A 65 10.39 9.46 17.57
C THR A 65 11.31 10.48 16.93
N VAL A 66 11.51 10.37 15.61
CA VAL A 66 12.19 11.40 14.84
C VAL A 66 11.14 12.43 14.41
N PRO A 67 11.18 13.67 14.94
CA PRO A 67 10.19 14.67 14.58
C PRO A 67 10.29 15.04 13.10
N THR A 68 9.15 15.30 12.48
CA THR A 68 9.04 15.54 11.03
C THR A 68 9.95 16.68 10.55
N GLU A 69 10.11 17.73 11.33
CA GLU A 69 10.94 18.90 11.03
C GLU A 69 12.43 18.56 10.94
N ALA A 70 12.84 17.44 11.57
CA ALA A 70 14.23 16.98 11.58
C ALA A 70 14.68 16.40 10.22
N TYR A 71 13.76 16.12 9.31
CA TYR A 71 14.05 15.57 7.98
C TYR A 71 13.24 16.20 6.84
N THR A 72 12.45 17.23 7.15
CA THR A 72 11.63 17.94 6.17
C THR A 72 11.89 19.44 6.17
N THR A 73 11.39 20.12 5.15
CA THR A 73 11.39 21.56 5.00
C THR A 73 10.01 22.05 4.53
N SER A 74 9.80 23.35 4.60
CA SER A 74 8.61 24.02 4.03
C SER A 74 8.91 24.65 2.68
N ARG A 75 7.87 24.84 1.84
CA ARG A 75 7.92 25.55 0.56
C ARG A 75 6.77 26.53 0.46
N VAL A 76 7.03 27.65 -0.18
CA VAL A 76 5.97 28.64 -0.47
C VAL A 76 5.47 28.43 -1.91
N VAL A 77 4.17 28.16 -2.06
CA VAL A 77 3.50 28.03 -3.35
C VAL A 77 2.33 29.00 -3.39
N ASN A 78 2.32 29.94 -4.32
CA ASN A 78 1.29 30.98 -4.44
C ASN A 78 1.05 31.76 -3.13
N GLY A 79 2.14 32.07 -2.40
CA GLY A 79 2.07 32.81 -1.14
C GLY A 79 1.62 31.97 0.08
N VAL A 80 1.33 30.69 -0.08
CA VAL A 80 0.95 29.78 1.01
C VAL A 80 2.13 28.89 1.36
N THR A 81 2.44 28.78 2.65
CA THR A 81 3.49 27.87 3.14
C THR A 81 2.92 26.46 3.27
N HIS A 82 3.60 25.50 2.67
CA HIS A 82 3.32 24.07 2.74
C HIS A 82 4.49 23.33 3.40
N GLU A 83 4.21 22.52 4.39
CA GLU A 83 5.19 21.81 5.19
C GLU A 83 5.37 20.36 4.73
N GLY A 84 6.38 19.67 5.29
CA GLY A 84 6.57 18.23 5.17
C GLY A 84 7.29 17.78 3.89
N PHE A 85 7.88 18.67 3.09
CA PHE A 85 8.70 18.29 1.94
C PHE A 85 10.03 17.69 2.38
N ALA A 86 10.45 16.60 1.75
CA ALA A 86 11.71 15.94 2.04
C ALA A 86 12.90 16.89 1.86
N ASP A 87 13.78 16.93 2.84
CA ASP A 87 15.05 17.63 2.79
C ASP A 87 16.18 16.62 2.74
N ARG A 88 16.83 16.47 1.58
CA ARG A 88 17.88 15.49 1.35
C ARG A 88 19.02 15.59 2.37
N ALA A 89 19.48 16.83 2.65
CA ALA A 89 20.60 17.04 3.56
C ALA A 89 20.25 16.59 4.99
N LYS A 90 19.07 16.95 5.47
CA LYS A 90 18.56 16.52 6.77
C LYS A 90 18.35 15.01 6.84
N VAL A 91 17.78 14.38 5.79
CA VAL A 91 17.60 12.92 5.72
C VAL A 91 18.97 12.22 5.82
N ILE A 92 19.97 12.66 5.06
CA ILE A 92 21.33 12.12 5.12
C ILE A 92 21.92 12.28 6.53
N GLU A 93 21.71 13.42 7.18
CA GLU A 93 22.13 13.64 8.56
C GLU A 93 21.49 12.65 9.52
N ARG A 94 20.19 12.38 9.38
CA ARG A 94 19.48 11.38 10.22
C ARG A 94 19.94 9.96 9.93
N LEU A 95 20.20 9.60 8.68
CA LEU A 95 20.82 8.31 8.32
C LEU A 95 22.19 8.15 9.01
N ARG A 96 23.05 9.19 8.98
CA ARG A 96 24.35 9.18 9.69
C ARG A 96 24.18 9.07 11.20
N ALA A 97 23.08 9.57 11.76
CA ALA A 97 22.73 9.44 13.17
C ALA A 97 22.08 8.08 13.51
N GLY A 98 22.03 7.11 12.56
CA GLY A 98 21.55 5.75 12.78
C GLY A 98 20.04 5.55 12.53
N ALA A 99 19.30 6.58 12.06
CA ALA A 99 17.90 6.41 11.69
C ALA A 99 17.79 5.71 10.33
N THR A 100 16.67 5.02 10.10
CA THR A 100 16.28 4.39 8.82
C THR A 100 15.30 5.29 8.10
N LEU A 101 15.52 5.53 6.80
CA LEU A 101 14.52 6.14 5.93
C LEU A 101 13.50 5.07 5.53
N LEU A 102 12.23 5.39 5.70
CA LEU A 102 11.09 4.60 5.24
C LEU A 102 10.29 5.43 4.23
N LEU A 103 10.14 4.90 3.00
CA LEU A 103 9.18 5.41 2.04
C LEU A 103 7.94 4.52 2.05
N ARG A 104 6.78 5.15 2.20
CA ARG A 104 5.48 4.47 2.26
C ARG A 104 4.76 4.50 0.94
N CYS A 105 4.03 3.43 0.64
CA CYS A 105 3.14 3.33 -0.52
C CYS A 105 3.84 3.77 -1.81
N VAL A 106 5.04 3.24 -2.05
CA VAL A 106 5.85 3.55 -3.24
C VAL A 106 5.10 3.21 -4.53
N ASP A 107 4.23 2.22 -4.49
CA ASP A 107 3.31 1.82 -5.56
C ASP A 107 2.35 2.93 -6.01
N GLN A 108 2.01 3.88 -5.13
CA GLN A 108 1.05 4.94 -5.45
C GLN A 108 1.65 6.09 -6.26
N TRP A 109 2.97 6.28 -6.22
CA TRP A 109 3.64 7.43 -6.83
C TRP A 109 4.85 7.07 -7.72
N HIS A 110 5.32 5.84 -7.68
CA HIS A 110 6.34 5.32 -8.59
C HIS A 110 5.73 4.26 -9.52
N ARG A 111 5.51 4.65 -10.77
CA ARG A 111 4.78 3.85 -11.75
C ARG A 111 5.30 2.41 -11.93
N PRO A 112 6.63 2.15 -12.10
CA PRO A 112 7.11 0.78 -12.26
C PRO A 112 6.81 -0.11 -11.03
N THR A 113 6.90 0.45 -9.81
CA THR A 113 6.50 -0.26 -8.59
C THR A 113 4.99 -0.50 -8.55
N GLY A 114 4.19 0.46 -8.98
CA GLY A 114 2.73 0.30 -9.07
C GLY A 114 2.31 -0.79 -10.06
N GLU A 115 2.97 -0.88 -11.21
CA GLU A 115 2.73 -1.94 -12.22
C GLU A 115 3.08 -3.33 -11.66
N LEU A 116 4.20 -3.45 -10.92
CA LEU A 116 4.58 -4.68 -10.23
C LEU A 116 3.55 -5.07 -9.16
N VAL A 117 3.17 -4.13 -8.30
CA VAL A 117 2.18 -4.34 -7.23
C VAL A 117 0.82 -4.76 -7.80
N ALA A 118 0.37 -4.13 -8.88
CA ALA A 118 -0.90 -4.48 -9.54
C ALA A 118 -0.88 -5.93 -10.06
N ARG A 119 0.19 -6.34 -10.73
CA ARG A 119 0.36 -7.72 -11.23
C ARG A 119 0.36 -8.73 -10.09
N LEU A 120 1.14 -8.52 -9.05
CA LEU A 120 1.19 -9.43 -7.90
C LEU A 120 -0.16 -9.48 -7.16
N SER A 121 -0.87 -8.35 -7.07
CA SER A 121 -2.21 -8.32 -6.48
C SER A 121 -3.19 -9.18 -7.26
N GLU A 122 -3.11 -9.16 -8.59
CA GLU A 122 -3.93 -10.00 -9.47
C GLU A 122 -3.56 -11.49 -9.32
N GLU A 123 -2.27 -11.84 -9.42
CA GLU A 123 -1.79 -13.23 -9.32
C GLU A 123 -2.10 -13.85 -7.95
N LEU A 124 -1.96 -13.09 -6.87
CA LEU A 124 -2.18 -13.57 -5.50
C LEU A 124 -3.65 -13.46 -5.05
N GLY A 125 -4.48 -12.71 -5.78
CA GLY A 125 -5.83 -12.36 -5.33
C GLY A 125 -5.84 -11.65 -3.98
N ARG A 126 -4.82 -10.82 -3.71
CA ARG A 126 -4.60 -10.11 -2.45
C ARG A 126 -4.17 -8.67 -2.72
N ARG A 127 -4.47 -7.78 -1.78
CA ARG A 127 -3.94 -6.42 -1.82
C ARG A 127 -2.45 -6.44 -1.50
N VAL A 128 -1.64 -5.87 -2.39
CA VAL A 128 -0.21 -5.67 -2.20
C VAL A 128 0.07 -4.18 -2.05
N GLU A 129 1.04 -3.83 -1.20
CA GLU A 129 1.52 -2.46 -0.96
C GLU A 129 3.05 -2.48 -0.94
N ALA A 130 3.70 -1.39 -1.41
CA ALA A 130 5.15 -1.32 -1.48
C ALA A 130 5.73 -0.29 -0.51
N PHE A 131 6.79 -0.69 0.20
CA PHE A 131 7.55 0.15 1.12
C PHE A 131 9.03 0.03 0.81
N PHE A 132 9.77 1.14 0.85
CA PHE A 132 11.21 1.11 0.66
C PHE A 132 11.94 1.57 1.92
N PHE A 133 12.97 0.81 2.28
CA PHE A 133 13.77 1.06 3.48
C PHE A 133 15.22 1.29 3.11
N LEU A 134 15.81 2.37 3.63
CA LEU A 134 17.24 2.64 3.56
C LEU A 134 17.80 2.73 4.98
N THR A 135 18.66 1.77 5.35
CA THR A 135 19.16 1.56 6.71
C THR A 135 20.69 1.68 6.72
N PRO A 136 21.29 2.46 7.62
CA PRO A 136 22.76 2.54 7.77
C PRO A 136 23.36 1.28 8.40
N ALA A 137 24.67 1.12 8.30
CA ALA A 137 25.42 0.03 8.91
C ALA A 137 25.14 -0.05 10.42
N GLY A 138 24.90 -1.27 10.93
CA GLY A 138 24.57 -1.52 12.34
C GLY A 138 23.19 -0.99 12.73
N GLY A 139 22.51 -0.23 11.85
CA GLY A 139 21.17 0.29 12.10
C GLY A 139 20.14 -0.84 12.09
N GLN A 140 19.21 -0.77 13.02
CA GLN A 140 18.00 -1.60 13.06
C GLN A 140 16.81 -0.65 12.88
N GLY A 141 16.09 -0.79 11.77
CA GLY A 141 14.96 0.10 11.47
C GLY A 141 13.80 -0.08 12.43
N LEU A 142 13.39 -1.33 12.64
CA LEU A 142 12.30 -1.72 13.53
C LEU A 142 12.82 -2.76 14.55
N ALA A 143 12.27 -2.71 15.76
CA ALA A 143 12.47 -3.76 16.76
C ALA A 143 11.92 -5.11 16.26
N VAL A 144 12.09 -6.20 17.01
CA VAL A 144 11.43 -7.47 16.70
C VAL A 144 9.93 -7.26 16.71
N HIS A 145 9.26 -7.59 15.61
CA HIS A 145 7.82 -7.35 15.44
C HIS A 145 7.15 -8.44 14.62
N ARG A 146 5.82 -8.43 14.62
CA ARG A 146 4.96 -9.25 13.78
C ARG A 146 4.12 -8.37 12.88
N ASP A 147 4.04 -8.71 11.61
CA ASP A 147 3.17 -8.04 10.65
C ASP A 147 1.87 -8.80 10.43
N ASP A 148 0.77 -8.07 10.27
CA ASP A 148 -0.52 -8.61 9.83
C ASP A 148 -0.57 -8.75 8.29
N ALA A 149 0.51 -9.30 7.72
CA ALA A 149 0.66 -9.49 6.29
C ALA A 149 1.78 -10.50 6.00
N ASP A 150 1.70 -11.13 4.85
CA ASP A 150 2.86 -11.79 4.23
C ASP A 150 3.76 -10.73 3.62
N VAL A 151 5.07 -10.93 3.62
CA VAL A 151 6.01 -9.92 3.10
C VAL A 151 7.02 -10.57 2.17
N PHE A 152 7.18 -10.01 0.96
CA PHE A 152 8.35 -10.20 0.13
C PHE A 152 9.33 -9.04 0.34
N VAL A 153 10.59 -9.37 0.57
CA VAL A 153 11.68 -8.39 0.74
C VAL A 153 12.67 -8.56 -0.40
N LEU A 154 12.75 -7.57 -1.28
CA LEU A 154 13.71 -7.52 -2.38
C LEU A 154 14.90 -6.68 -1.94
N GLN A 155 16.07 -7.29 -1.78
CA GLN A 155 17.29 -6.56 -1.45
C GLN A 155 17.77 -5.79 -2.68
N ALA A 156 17.79 -4.45 -2.59
CA ALA A 156 18.11 -3.57 -3.71
C ALA A 156 19.57 -3.12 -3.71
N ALA A 157 20.13 -2.83 -2.53
CA ALA A 157 21.53 -2.40 -2.41
C ALA A 157 22.11 -2.76 -1.04
N GLY A 158 23.44 -2.90 -0.97
CA GLY A 158 24.15 -3.27 0.25
C GLY A 158 23.69 -4.62 0.80
N ARG A 159 23.96 -4.87 2.08
CA ARG A 159 23.64 -6.14 2.73
C ARG A 159 22.86 -5.93 4.01
N LYS A 160 21.89 -6.82 4.30
CA LYS A 160 21.08 -6.77 5.50
C LYS A 160 20.92 -8.16 6.11
N THR A 161 21.18 -8.27 7.40
CA THR A 161 21.00 -9.52 8.13
C THR A 161 19.57 -9.62 8.64
N TRP A 162 18.89 -10.67 8.26
CA TRP A 162 17.51 -10.96 8.65
C TRP A 162 17.44 -12.12 9.63
N TYR A 163 16.59 -11.95 10.63
CA TYR A 163 16.26 -12.96 11.63
C TYR A 163 14.74 -13.14 11.59
N VAL A 164 14.29 -14.34 11.25
CA VAL A 164 12.88 -14.70 11.27
C VAL A 164 12.67 -15.80 12.31
N HIS A 165 11.69 -15.64 13.16
CA HIS A 165 11.35 -16.51 14.27
C HIS A 165 10.07 -17.29 13.97
N ASP A 166 9.63 -18.12 14.91
CA ASP A 166 8.41 -18.92 14.77
C ASP A 166 7.15 -18.07 14.56
N ALA A 167 6.15 -18.72 13.95
CA ALA A 167 4.77 -18.27 13.96
C ALA A 167 4.28 -18.06 15.40
N PRO A 168 3.24 -17.22 15.61
CA PRO A 168 2.60 -17.13 16.91
C PRO A 168 2.01 -18.48 17.34
N ALA A 169 2.10 -18.80 18.64
CA ALA A 169 1.58 -20.04 19.18
C ALA A 169 0.04 -20.04 19.28
N ALA A 170 -0.57 -18.87 19.31
CA ALA A 170 -2.02 -18.69 19.46
C ALA A 170 -2.61 -17.91 18.27
N ALA A 171 -3.88 -18.13 17.98
CA ALA A 171 -4.58 -17.45 16.90
C ALA A 171 -4.88 -15.97 17.19
N ASP A 172 -4.88 -15.58 18.46
CA ASP A 172 -5.14 -14.23 18.97
C ASP A 172 -3.85 -13.43 19.25
N TRP A 173 -2.82 -13.66 18.44
CA TRP A 173 -1.53 -12.98 18.57
C TRP A 173 -1.62 -11.45 18.34
N SER A 174 -0.68 -10.73 18.97
CA SER A 174 -0.58 -9.28 18.86
C SER A 174 0.26 -8.86 17.65
N LEU A 175 -0.25 -7.87 16.92
CA LEU A 175 0.47 -7.15 15.87
C LEU A 175 1.48 -6.18 16.48
N GLY A 176 2.59 -5.95 15.78
CA GLY A 176 3.58 -4.95 16.13
C GLY A 176 4.75 -5.51 16.93
N GLU A 177 5.42 -4.63 17.69
CA GLU A 177 6.61 -4.98 18.43
C GLU A 177 6.34 -6.00 19.54
N LEU A 178 7.27 -6.95 19.67
CA LEU A 178 7.23 -7.98 20.70
C LEU A 178 7.99 -7.53 21.94
N PRO A 179 7.56 -7.98 23.13
CA PRO A 179 8.35 -7.85 24.35
C PRO A 179 9.71 -8.56 24.19
N ASP A 180 10.75 -8.00 24.84
CA ASP A 180 12.12 -8.53 24.77
C ASP A 180 12.26 -9.97 25.31
N ASP A 181 11.32 -10.41 26.15
CA ASP A 181 11.27 -11.72 26.77
C ASP A 181 10.50 -12.76 25.95
N GLU A 182 9.83 -12.40 24.87
CA GLU A 182 9.16 -13.34 23.97
C GLU A 182 10.16 -14.10 23.10
N ARG A 183 10.77 -15.15 23.70
CA ARG A 183 11.76 -16.02 23.04
C ARG A 183 11.07 -17.03 22.13
N SER A 184 10.81 -16.63 20.89
CA SER A 184 10.43 -17.60 19.87
C SER A 184 11.66 -18.23 19.20
N ARG A 185 11.51 -19.48 18.76
CA ARG A 185 12.60 -20.20 18.07
C ARG A 185 12.93 -19.50 16.75
N GLN A 186 14.22 -19.25 16.51
CA GLN A 186 14.68 -18.70 15.22
C GLN A 186 14.57 -19.76 14.12
N ARG A 187 13.85 -19.46 13.05
CA ARG A 187 13.65 -20.30 11.87
C ARG A 187 14.62 -20.01 10.75
N LEU A 188 14.96 -18.72 10.60
CA LEU A 188 15.84 -18.28 9.54
C LEU A 188 16.80 -17.21 10.06
N HIS A 189 18.07 -17.35 9.70
CA HIS A 189 19.10 -16.33 9.83
C HIS A 189 19.83 -16.24 8.49
N ARG A 190 19.74 -15.10 7.84
CA ARG A 190 20.34 -14.93 6.51
C ARG A 190 20.81 -13.50 6.31
N VAL A 191 21.97 -13.36 5.68
CA VAL A 191 22.40 -12.09 5.09
C VAL A 191 21.86 -12.07 3.67
N LEU A 192 21.05 -11.05 3.34
CA LEU A 192 20.59 -10.81 1.98
C LEU A 192 21.58 -9.91 1.25
N GLU A 193 21.84 -10.25 0.01
CA GLU A 193 22.63 -9.50 -0.96
C GLU A 193 21.72 -8.95 -2.08
N PRO A 194 22.13 -7.92 -2.84
CA PRO A 194 21.33 -7.40 -3.95
C PRO A 194 20.89 -8.50 -4.92
N GLY A 195 19.60 -8.56 -5.20
CA GLY A 195 18.96 -9.60 -6.00
C GLY A 195 18.37 -10.75 -5.19
N ASP A 196 18.66 -10.87 -3.90
CA ASP A 196 17.98 -11.84 -3.03
C ASP A 196 16.55 -11.39 -2.72
N LEU A 197 15.66 -12.37 -2.63
CA LEU A 197 14.27 -12.25 -2.23
C LEU A 197 14.01 -13.08 -0.99
N LEU A 198 13.60 -12.43 0.10
CA LEU A 198 13.12 -13.11 1.31
C LEU A 198 11.59 -13.07 1.35
N TYR A 199 10.99 -14.21 1.66
CA TYR A 199 9.59 -14.33 2.01
C TYR A 199 9.43 -14.53 3.52
N VAL A 200 8.62 -13.68 4.16
CA VAL A 200 8.25 -13.79 5.58
C VAL A 200 6.73 -13.99 5.66
N PRO A 201 6.27 -15.14 6.18
CA PRO A 201 4.83 -15.37 6.35
C PRO A 201 4.21 -14.44 7.40
N ARG A 202 2.93 -14.14 7.22
CA ARG A 202 2.12 -13.36 8.17
C ARG A 202 2.26 -13.86 9.59
N GLY A 203 2.49 -12.96 10.52
CA GLY A 203 2.59 -13.26 11.95
C GLY A 203 3.95 -13.81 12.40
N PHE A 204 4.86 -14.16 11.49
CA PHE A 204 6.20 -14.58 11.89
C PHE A 204 6.98 -13.40 12.44
N ALA A 205 7.51 -13.55 13.66
CA ALA A 205 8.30 -12.50 14.28
C ALA A 205 9.62 -12.30 13.53
N HIS A 206 9.98 -11.07 13.23
CA HIS A 206 11.21 -10.80 12.50
C HIS A 206 11.86 -9.46 12.86
N ARG A 207 13.14 -9.36 12.53
CA ARG A 207 13.93 -8.14 12.59
C ARG A 207 15.03 -8.16 11.56
N ALA A 208 15.55 -6.98 11.22
CA ALA A 208 16.65 -6.87 10.29
C ALA A 208 17.67 -5.81 10.74
N VAL A 209 18.96 -6.09 10.50
CA VAL A 209 20.07 -5.21 10.87
C VAL A 209 20.95 -4.96 9.64
N GLY A 210 21.25 -3.70 9.35
CA GLY A 210 22.22 -3.32 8.32
C GLY A 210 23.57 -3.94 8.60
N ALA A 211 24.18 -4.68 7.63
CA ALA A 211 25.43 -5.37 7.85
C ALA A 211 26.63 -4.40 7.75
N ALA A 212 26.94 -3.91 6.55
CA ALA A 212 28.03 -2.97 6.28
C ALA A 212 27.57 -1.92 5.26
N GLY A 213 27.87 -0.65 5.51
CA GLY A 213 27.43 0.44 4.65
C GLY A 213 25.92 0.68 4.71
N LEU A 214 25.40 1.39 3.72
CA LEU A 214 23.95 1.55 3.54
C LEU A 214 23.34 0.28 2.96
N SER A 215 22.19 -0.11 3.45
CA SER A 215 21.40 -1.24 2.94
C SER A 215 20.02 -0.77 2.54
N ALA A 216 19.61 -1.07 1.32
CA ALA A 216 18.31 -0.72 0.77
C ALA A 216 17.53 -1.96 0.38
N HIS A 217 16.23 -2.00 0.69
CA HIS A 217 15.33 -3.05 0.22
C HIS A 217 13.93 -2.50 -0.05
N LEU A 218 13.24 -3.14 -0.99
CA LEU A 218 11.82 -2.95 -1.27
C LEU A 218 11.04 -4.07 -0.57
N SER A 219 10.13 -3.71 0.32
CA SER A 219 9.18 -4.64 0.94
C SER A 219 7.84 -4.56 0.22
N LEU A 220 7.32 -5.71 -0.17
CA LEU A 220 5.97 -5.86 -0.72
C LEU A 220 5.11 -6.58 0.32
N THR A 221 4.21 -5.84 0.91
CA THR A 221 3.32 -6.31 1.98
C THR A 221 2.02 -6.81 1.37
N ILE A 222 1.74 -8.10 1.55
CA ILE A 222 0.57 -8.79 0.99
C ILE A 222 -0.46 -8.95 2.09
N ARG A 223 -1.55 -8.20 1.98
CA ARG A 223 -2.60 -8.17 2.99
C ARG A 223 -3.60 -9.30 2.77
N ASP A 224 -3.90 -10.06 3.82
CA ASP A 224 -5.08 -10.91 3.85
C ASP A 224 -6.26 -10.15 4.47
N LEU A 225 -7.44 -10.75 4.40
CA LEU A 225 -8.65 -10.15 4.94
C LEU A 225 -8.60 -10.01 6.46
N SER A 226 -9.00 -8.83 6.92
CA SER A 226 -9.28 -8.59 8.32
C SER A 226 -10.74 -8.93 8.66
N LEU A 227 -11.06 -9.06 9.95
CA LEU A 227 -12.45 -9.19 10.40
C LEU A 227 -13.29 -7.97 9.98
N GLN A 228 -12.67 -6.80 9.85
CA GLN A 228 -13.37 -5.59 9.40
C GLN A 228 -13.75 -5.68 7.92
N ASP A 229 -12.90 -6.26 7.06
CA ASP A 229 -13.22 -6.49 5.65
C ASP A 229 -14.41 -7.44 5.52
N LEU A 230 -14.43 -8.53 6.29
CA LEU A 230 -15.56 -9.47 6.32
C LEU A 230 -16.86 -8.81 6.79
N ARG A 231 -16.80 -7.98 7.84
CA ARG A 231 -17.97 -7.22 8.32
C ARG A 231 -18.48 -6.24 7.27
N THR A 232 -17.59 -5.54 6.61
CA THR A 232 -17.93 -4.58 5.57
C THR A 232 -18.59 -5.28 4.37
N ALA A 233 -18.01 -6.39 3.91
CA ALA A 233 -18.57 -7.18 2.83
C ALA A 233 -19.94 -7.75 3.19
N LEU A 234 -20.12 -8.27 4.40
CA LEU A 234 -21.42 -8.75 4.89
C LEU A 234 -22.47 -7.63 4.89
N ALA A 235 -22.13 -6.47 5.44
CA ALA A 235 -23.06 -5.33 5.46
C ALA A 235 -23.45 -4.88 4.06
N GLN A 236 -22.52 -4.87 3.11
CA GLN A 236 -22.77 -4.54 1.72
C GLN A 236 -23.71 -5.56 1.05
N GLN A 237 -23.44 -6.87 1.22
CA GLN A 237 -24.28 -7.92 0.67
C GLN A 237 -25.71 -7.90 1.24
N LEU A 238 -25.85 -7.65 2.54
CA LEU A 238 -27.18 -7.57 3.18
C LEU A 238 -27.99 -6.35 2.71
N ALA A 239 -27.32 -5.26 2.32
CA ALA A 239 -27.95 -4.03 1.84
C ALA A 239 -28.10 -3.95 0.31
N GLU A 240 -27.51 -4.89 -0.43
CA GLU A 240 -27.49 -4.88 -1.89
C GLU A 240 -28.92 -4.97 -2.48
N GLY A 241 -29.21 -4.13 -3.48
CA GLY A 241 -30.54 -4.08 -4.11
C GLY A 241 -31.63 -3.42 -3.25
N SER A 242 -31.29 -2.84 -2.11
CA SER A 242 -32.22 -2.10 -1.26
C SER A 242 -32.66 -0.81 -1.94
N ALA A 243 -33.94 -0.74 -2.35
CA ALA A 243 -34.56 0.45 -2.93
C ALA A 243 -35.15 1.35 -1.85
N LEU A 244 -34.32 1.76 -0.90
CA LEU A 244 -34.71 2.66 0.19
C LEU A 244 -34.55 4.13 -0.21
N PRO A 245 -35.45 5.03 0.25
CA PRO A 245 -35.28 6.46 0.02
C PRO A 245 -34.02 6.95 0.74
N ALA A 246 -33.14 7.65 0.04
CA ALA A 246 -31.89 8.16 0.61
C ALA A 246 -32.11 9.13 1.78
N ARG A 247 -33.27 9.80 1.80
CA ARG A 247 -33.65 10.77 2.86
C ARG A 247 -35.11 10.58 3.21
N PRO A 248 -35.49 9.60 4.05
CA PRO A 248 -36.86 9.43 4.47
C PRO A 248 -37.32 10.65 5.27
N LEU A 249 -38.56 11.08 4.99
CA LEU A 249 -39.13 12.28 5.62
C LEU A 249 -39.91 11.89 6.89
N GLY A 250 -39.42 12.36 8.04
CA GLY A 250 -40.04 12.15 9.34
C GLY A 250 -39.76 10.79 9.96
N GLN A 251 -40.08 10.70 11.26
CA GLN A 251 -39.72 9.53 12.09
C GLN A 251 -40.40 8.24 11.64
N ALA A 252 -41.66 8.32 11.19
CA ALA A 252 -42.38 7.15 10.70
C ALA A 252 -41.71 6.55 9.43
N ALA A 253 -41.40 7.39 8.43
CA ALA A 253 -40.71 6.93 7.22
C ALA A 253 -39.32 6.35 7.50
N ILE A 254 -38.60 6.86 8.52
CA ILE A 254 -37.32 6.27 8.96
C ILE A 254 -37.57 4.88 9.58
N ALA A 255 -38.59 4.73 10.41
CA ALA A 255 -38.95 3.44 11.03
C ALA A 255 -39.34 2.40 9.97
N ASP A 256 -40.12 2.79 8.97
CA ASP A 256 -40.54 1.92 7.86
C ASP A 256 -39.35 1.49 7.01
N ALA A 257 -38.40 2.41 6.73
CA ALA A 257 -37.15 2.10 6.05
C ALA A 257 -36.29 1.10 6.83
N CYS A 258 -36.21 1.26 8.16
CA CYS A 258 -35.53 0.30 9.04
C CYS A 258 -36.20 -1.08 8.96
N GLY A 259 -37.51 -1.14 9.03
CA GLY A 259 -38.27 -2.39 8.92
C GLY A 259 -38.02 -3.11 7.59
N THR A 260 -38.04 -2.36 6.50
CA THR A 260 -37.78 -2.88 5.15
C THR A 260 -36.36 -3.41 5.04
N LEU A 261 -35.35 -2.64 5.51
CA LEU A 261 -33.95 -3.05 5.47
C LEU A 261 -33.71 -4.33 6.29
N LEU A 262 -34.28 -4.41 7.49
CA LEU A 262 -34.17 -5.60 8.34
C LEU A 262 -34.85 -6.83 7.71
N GLY A 263 -35.97 -6.67 7.04
CA GLY A 263 -36.64 -7.74 6.30
C GLY A 263 -35.76 -8.29 5.18
N GLN A 264 -35.26 -7.42 4.32
CA GLN A 264 -34.34 -7.77 3.23
C GLN A 264 -33.04 -8.42 3.74
N ALA A 265 -32.45 -7.89 4.82
CA ALA A 265 -31.25 -8.45 5.40
C ALA A 265 -31.45 -9.89 5.92
N ARG A 266 -32.64 -10.21 6.52
CA ARG A 266 -32.96 -11.56 6.97
C ARG A 266 -33.09 -12.53 5.79
N GLU A 267 -33.81 -12.15 4.74
CA GLU A 267 -33.96 -12.98 3.55
C GLU A 267 -32.61 -13.27 2.89
N ARG A 268 -31.74 -12.26 2.80
CA ARG A 268 -30.40 -12.43 2.22
C ARG A 268 -29.46 -13.26 3.09
N LEU A 269 -29.52 -13.10 4.41
CA LEU A 269 -28.64 -13.83 5.32
C LEU A 269 -28.74 -15.35 5.14
N ASP A 270 -29.95 -15.85 4.84
CA ASP A 270 -30.19 -17.29 4.61
C ASP A 270 -29.62 -17.79 3.27
N THR A 271 -29.22 -16.88 2.37
CA THR A 271 -28.68 -17.21 1.03
C THR A 271 -27.17 -17.04 0.93
N ILE A 272 -26.52 -16.32 1.85
CA ILE A 272 -25.09 -16.03 1.82
C ILE A 272 -24.31 -17.18 2.47
N GLY A 273 -23.52 -17.90 1.67
CA GLY A 273 -22.58 -18.90 2.18
C GLY A 273 -21.25 -18.30 2.66
N PRO A 274 -20.49 -19.02 3.49
CA PRO A 274 -19.15 -18.55 3.93
C PRO A 274 -18.22 -18.25 2.78
N GLU A 275 -18.25 -19.03 1.71
CA GLU A 275 -17.42 -18.82 0.51
C GLU A 275 -17.83 -17.59 -0.28
N ASP A 276 -19.13 -17.32 -0.40
CA ASP A 276 -19.65 -16.12 -1.09
C ASP A 276 -19.19 -14.86 -0.37
N LEU A 277 -19.27 -14.86 0.98
CA LEU A 277 -18.80 -13.77 1.80
C LEU A 277 -17.28 -13.57 1.65
N LEU A 278 -16.50 -14.66 1.66
CA LEU A 278 -15.06 -14.61 1.47
C LEU A 278 -14.68 -14.02 0.10
N LEU A 279 -15.33 -14.47 -0.96
CA LEU A 279 -15.11 -13.96 -2.32
C LEU A 279 -15.48 -12.48 -2.44
N ALA A 280 -16.62 -12.07 -1.89
CA ALA A 280 -17.03 -10.68 -1.88
C ALA A 280 -16.06 -9.77 -1.12
N ALA A 281 -15.60 -10.21 0.06
CA ALA A 281 -14.63 -9.47 0.84
C ALA A 281 -13.28 -9.34 0.10
N ARG A 282 -12.82 -10.39 -0.56
CA ARG A 282 -11.60 -10.34 -1.39
C ARG A 282 -11.76 -9.38 -2.56
N ALA A 283 -12.85 -9.47 -3.30
CA ALA A 283 -13.11 -8.57 -4.42
C ALA A 283 -13.15 -7.09 -3.99
N ALA A 284 -13.76 -6.81 -2.82
CA ALA A 284 -13.82 -5.46 -2.26
C ALA A 284 -12.45 -4.95 -1.72
N SER A 285 -11.57 -5.84 -1.30
CA SER A 285 -10.25 -5.49 -0.77
C SER A 285 -9.20 -5.23 -1.85
N LEU A 286 -9.41 -5.75 -3.06
CA LEU A 286 -8.50 -5.48 -4.18
C LEU A 286 -8.62 -4.02 -4.63
N PRO A 287 -7.51 -3.39 -5.02
CA PRO A 287 -7.59 -2.09 -5.67
C PRO A 287 -8.46 -2.23 -6.93
N PRO A 288 -9.20 -1.17 -7.30
CA PRO A 288 -9.93 -1.19 -8.56
C PRO A 288 -8.96 -1.57 -9.68
N ALA A 289 -9.39 -2.48 -10.57
CA ALA A 289 -8.56 -2.93 -11.69
C ALA A 289 -7.96 -1.69 -12.37
N THR A 290 -6.64 -1.62 -12.41
CA THR A 290 -5.96 -0.50 -13.05
C THR A 290 -6.44 -0.47 -14.49
N PRO A 291 -7.05 0.65 -14.96
CA PRO A 291 -7.46 0.74 -16.35
C PRO A 291 -6.26 0.37 -17.22
N THR A 292 -6.45 -0.53 -18.16
CA THR A 292 -5.43 -0.86 -19.17
C THR A 292 -4.86 0.46 -19.68
N ARG A 293 -3.63 0.77 -19.26
CA ARG A 293 -2.85 1.96 -19.56
C ARG A 293 -3.68 3.27 -19.54
N PRO A 294 -3.56 4.11 -18.51
CA PRO A 294 -4.26 5.39 -18.50
C PRO A 294 -3.89 6.18 -19.76
N GLU A 295 -4.89 6.77 -20.38
CA GLU A 295 -4.70 7.63 -21.57
C GLU A 295 -3.63 8.68 -21.27
N SER A 296 -2.59 8.74 -22.11
CA SER A 296 -1.53 9.71 -21.87
C SER A 296 -1.96 11.09 -22.37
N PHE A 297 -1.57 12.15 -21.67
CA PHE A 297 -1.83 13.52 -22.12
C PHE A 297 -1.29 13.77 -23.54
N ALA A 298 -0.17 13.14 -23.91
CA ALA A 298 0.40 13.24 -25.25
C ALA A 298 -0.43 12.51 -26.32
N GLU A 299 -1.05 11.37 -25.97
CA GLU A 299 -2.00 10.67 -26.85
C GLU A 299 -3.29 11.45 -27.01
N THR A 300 -3.84 11.98 -25.92
CA THR A 300 -5.01 12.85 -25.91
C THR A 300 -4.75 14.11 -26.77
N ALA A 301 -3.61 14.76 -26.61
CA ALA A 301 -3.26 15.94 -27.40
C ALA A 301 -3.20 15.62 -28.90
N ARG A 302 -2.53 14.51 -29.27
CA ARG A 302 -2.46 14.06 -30.68
C ARG A 302 -3.84 13.70 -31.25
N ALA A 303 -4.69 13.06 -30.47
CA ALA A 303 -6.05 12.74 -30.90
C ALA A 303 -6.87 14.02 -31.18
N TRP A 304 -6.68 15.07 -30.39
CA TRP A 304 -7.31 16.37 -30.63
C TRP A 304 -6.79 17.09 -31.89
N GLU A 305 -5.50 17.00 -32.18
CA GLU A 305 -4.90 17.55 -33.41
C GLU A 305 -5.41 16.85 -34.68
N THR A 306 -5.64 15.54 -34.60
CA THR A 306 -6.09 14.71 -35.75
C THR A 306 -7.61 14.64 -35.92
N GLY A 307 -8.39 15.38 -35.13
CA GLY A 307 -9.85 15.43 -35.27
C GLY A 307 -10.57 14.19 -34.74
N GLY A 308 -9.97 13.47 -33.75
CA GLY A 308 -10.59 12.32 -33.09
C GLY A 308 -11.91 12.65 -32.39
N PRO A 309 -12.69 11.63 -31.95
CA PRO A 309 -13.97 11.81 -31.29
C PRO A 309 -13.81 12.57 -29.98
N GLY A 310 -14.11 13.84 -29.97
CA GLY A 310 -13.94 14.79 -28.88
C GLY A 310 -13.74 16.23 -29.32
N THR A 311 -13.48 16.46 -30.61
CA THR A 311 -13.35 17.82 -31.20
C THR A 311 -14.69 18.52 -31.48
N GLY A 312 -15.81 17.92 -31.06
CA GLY A 312 -17.02 18.69 -30.88
C GLY A 312 -16.70 19.75 -29.83
N ARG A 313 -16.45 21.01 -30.26
CA ARG A 313 -16.42 22.17 -29.36
C ARG A 313 -17.55 22.00 -28.35
N PRO A 314 -17.26 21.88 -27.03
CA PRO A 314 -18.34 21.99 -26.07
C PRO A 314 -18.94 23.35 -26.34
N GLY A 315 -20.16 23.35 -26.90
CA GLY A 315 -20.83 24.61 -27.21
C GLY A 315 -20.80 25.42 -25.94
N LEU A 316 -20.22 26.62 -25.96
CA LEU A 316 -20.14 27.59 -24.87
C LEU A 316 -21.50 27.87 -24.20
N GLY A 317 -22.57 27.21 -24.70
CA GLY A 317 -23.94 27.30 -24.21
C GLY A 317 -24.26 26.57 -22.91
N SER A 318 -23.51 25.51 -22.49
CA SER A 318 -23.86 24.78 -21.26
C SER A 318 -23.06 25.23 -20.03
N VAL A 319 -21.78 25.55 -20.20
CA VAL A 319 -20.93 26.02 -19.09
C VAL A 319 -21.32 27.46 -18.69
N GLY A 320 -21.67 28.31 -19.65
CA GLY A 320 -22.12 29.67 -19.36
C GLY A 320 -23.44 29.77 -18.59
N ARG A 321 -24.32 28.75 -18.66
CA ARG A 321 -25.58 28.74 -17.91
C ARG A 321 -25.39 28.35 -16.44
N THR A 322 -24.49 27.45 -16.14
CA THR A 322 -24.18 27.03 -14.76
C THR A 322 -23.47 28.17 -13.99
N TRP A 323 -22.52 28.85 -14.60
CA TRP A 323 -21.82 29.99 -13.99
C TRP A 323 -22.73 31.21 -13.79
N ARG A 324 -23.70 31.47 -14.69
CA ARG A 324 -24.66 32.56 -14.51
C ARG A 324 -25.63 32.27 -13.36
N ARG A 325 -26.06 31.00 -13.15
CA ARG A 325 -26.90 30.62 -12.01
C ARG A 325 -26.17 30.75 -10.67
N LEU A 326 -24.91 30.37 -10.59
CA LEU A 326 -24.08 30.54 -9.38
C LEU A 326 -23.83 32.01 -9.04
N ARG A 327 -23.61 32.89 -10.05
CA ARG A 327 -23.46 34.32 -9.80
C ARG A 327 -24.78 35.01 -9.43
N ALA A 328 -25.91 34.54 -9.90
CA ALA A 328 -27.23 35.05 -9.50
C ALA A 328 -27.58 34.67 -8.06
N ALA A 329 -27.26 33.46 -7.63
CA ALA A 329 -27.44 33.00 -6.26
C ALA A 329 -26.56 33.76 -5.25
N ALA A 330 -25.31 34.11 -5.60
CA ALA A 330 -24.40 34.88 -4.76
C ALA A 330 -24.79 36.37 -4.61
N ARG A 331 -25.67 36.93 -5.46
CA ARG A 331 -26.16 38.32 -5.35
C ARG A 331 -27.50 38.44 -4.63
N ALA A 332 -28.16 37.32 -4.30
CA ALA A 332 -29.43 37.32 -3.59
C ALA A 332 -29.28 37.17 -2.06
N THR A 333 -28.04 37.15 -1.54
CA THR A 333 -27.71 36.99 -0.11
C THR A 333 -26.93 38.19 0.45
N HIS A 334 -27.18 39.41 -0.10
CA HIS A 334 -26.78 40.67 0.53
C HIS A 334 -27.97 41.61 0.60
#